data_7ef948f3d7656d39e1891f3b72b15a87
#
_entry.id   7ef948f3d7656d39e1891f3b72b15a87
#
_cell.length_a   1.000
_cell.length_b   1.000
_cell.length_c   1.000
_cell.angle_alpha   90.00
_cell.angle_beta   90.00
_cell.angle_gamma   90.00
#
_symmetry.space_group_name_H-M   'P 1'
#
loop_
_entity.id
_entity.type
_entity.pdbx_description
1 polymer ?
#
loop_
_entity_poly.entity_id
_entity_poly.type
_entity_poly.pdbx_seq_one_letter_code
_entity_poly.pdbx_strand_id
1 'polypeptide(L)'
;DRWRRLLQTADGKWQLRDPRAAQRIRMNIGTIQDSDRLKVRLRGRGGRALGEVEEAFAATLVPGDSFLIGGQVVRYEGLRDLTVEVTKQPGKKPKIATFSGTKFATSTQLSQRILAGFQQKDWPEMPGYMRDWIALQRHVSLLPRADRLLVESFPHEGRFATVVYGFAGRNALQTLGLLLSKRMEEARLAPLSFVATDYAVMLLSIEPLGDAAELLAPAGLRDGLETWLAGNAVMKRSFRGCAVIAGLIERNMPGQRKSGRQATFSSDILYDTLLKYDPEHVLMQITREEARRGLVDFDRIEEMLARCAGRLDHKELDRLSPFAAPLFLEMGRVPVQGEAQERLLAQETARLMEASGLNKIVIAPVQ
;
A
#
# COMPACT_ATOMS: atom_id res chain seq x y z
N ASP A 1 -30.11 26.07 -19.31
CA ASP A 1 -29.38 25.48 -18.18
C ASP A 1 -28.22 26.36 -17.76
N ARG A 2 -28.29 26.92 -16.55
CA ARG A 2 -27.32 27.91 -16.02
C ARG A 2 -25.89 27.33 -15.89
N TRP A 3 -25.75 26.01 -15.85
CA TRP A 3 -24.46 25.31 -15.58
C TRP A 3 -23.82 24.74 -16.84
N ARG A 4 -24.43 24.89 -18.02
CA ARG A 4 -23.82 24.38 -19.26
C ARG A 4 -22.49 25.12 -19.53
N ARG A 5 -21.44 24.36 -19.70
CA ARG A 5 -20.12 24.88 -20.08
C ARG A 5 -19.97 25.09 -21.58
N LEU A 6 -20.71 24.31 -22.36
CA LEU A 6 -20.68 24.35 -23.82
C LEU A 6 -22.02 24.90 -24.34
N LEU A 7 -21.96 25.70 -25.40
CA LEU A 7 -23.09 26.19 -26.17
C LEU A 7 -22.94 25.69 -27.59
N GLN A 8 -24.06 25.24 -28.16
CA GLN A 8 -24.12 24.94 -29.58
C GLN A 8 -24.54 26.20 -30.32
N THR A 9 -23.76 26.59 -31.32
CA THR A 9 -24.01 27.72 -32.19
C THR A 9 -25.05 27.35 -33.25
N ALA A 10 -25.63 28.34 -33.92
CA ALA A 10 -26.66 28.12 -34.95
C ALA A 10 -26.17 27.28 -36.15
N ASP A 11 -24.85 27.30 -36.42
CA ASP A 11 -24.18 26.50 -37.45
C ASP A 11 -23.75 25.09 -36.93
N GLY A 12 -24.27 24.69 -35.76
CA GLY A 12 -24.03 23.35 -35.19
C GLY A 12 -22.71 23.14 -34.49
N LYS A 13 -21.84 24.16 -34.44
CA LYS A 13 -20.54 24.04 -33.74
C LYS A 13 -20.71 24.22 -32.25
N TRP A 14 -19.77 23.65 -31.49
CA TRP A 14 -19.71 23.81 -30.05
C TRP A 14 -18.68 24.87 -29.65
N GLN A 15 -19.05 25.76 -28.76
CA GLN A 15 -18.15 26.76 -28.18
C GLN A 15 -18.28 26.82 -26.67
N LEU A 16 -17.21 27.26 -26.00
CA LEU A 16 -17.24 27.50 -24.56
C LEU A 16 -18.13 28.71 -24.26
N ARG A 17 -19.04 28.57 -23.31
CA ARG A 17 -19.86 29.66 -22.82
C ARG A 17 -19.08 30.79 -22.22
N ASP A 18 -18.02 30.44 -21.43
CA ASP A 18 -17.08 31.39 -20.82
C ASP A 18 -15.67 31.14 -21.38
N PRO A 19 -15.10 32.07 -22.15
CA PRO A 19 -13.74 31.93 -22.66
C PRO A 19 -12.67 31.72 -21.58
N ARG A 20 -12.89 32.22 -20.34
CA ARG A 20 -11.99 32.00 -19.22
C ARG A 20 -11.94 30.53 -18.79
N ALA A 21 -12.97 29.77 -19.08
CA ALA A 21 -13.00 28.32 -18.85
C ALA A 21 -11.93 27.59 -19.68
N ALA A 22 -11.54 28.14 -20.86
CA ALA A 22 -10.50 27.52 -21.69
C ALA A 22 -9.16 27.40 -20.96
N GLN A 23 -8.74 28.43 -20.23
CA GLN A 23 -7.50 28.38 -19.46
C GLN A 23 -7.58 27.32 -18.35
N ARG A 24 -8.69 27.27 -17.61
CA ARG A 24 -8.88 26.28 -16.54
C ARG A 24 -8.90 24.86 -17.10
N ILE A 25 -9.57 24.62 -18.22
CA ILE A 25 -9.58 23.31 -18.88
C ILE A 25 -8.16 22.93 -19.28
N ARG A 26 -7.40 23.81 -19.95
CA ARG A 26 -6.00 23.54 -20.35
C ARG A 26 -5.08 23.23 -19.17
N MET A 27 -5.31 23.85 -18.02
CA MET A 27 -4.53 23.60 -16.80
C MET A 27 -4.86 22.29 -16.11
N ASN A 28 -5.99 21.68 -16.41
CA ASN A 28 -6.50 20.47 -15.76
C ASN A 28 -6.72 19.31 -16.76
N ILE A 29 -6.37 19.49 -18.03
CA ILE A 29 -6.47 18.41 -19.02
C ILE A 29 -5.29 17.49 -18.92
N GLY A 30 -5.56 16.20 -18.90
CA GLY A 30 -4.56 15.13 -18.88
C GLY A 30 -4.98 13.96 -18.01
N THR A 31 -4.40 12.81 -18.32
CA THR A 31 -4.64 11.54 -17.61
C THR A 31 -3.53 11.20 -16.63
N ILE A 32 -2.37 11.85 -16.76
CA ILE A 32 -1.25 11.68 -15.84
C ILE A 32 -1.46 12.61 -14.66
N GLN A 33 -1.65 12.00 -13.49
CA GLN A 33 -1.76 12.75 -12.24
C GLN A 33 -0.38 12.85 -11.60
N ASP A 34 0.00 14.06 -11.18
CA ASP A 34 1.18 14.24 -10.36
C ASP A 34 1.02 13.49 -9.05
N SER A 35 2.06 12.78 -8.64
CA SER A 35 2.17 12.31 -7.26
C SER A 35 2.24 13.54 -6.36
N ASP A 36 1.29 13.63 -5.44
CA ASP A 36 1.19 14.75 -4.54
C ASP A 36 2.31 14.71 -3.50
N ARG A 37 3.41 15.37 -3.82
CA ARG A 37 4.54 15.53 -2.92
C ARG A 37 4.52 16.93 -2.32
N LEU A 38 4.70 16.99 -1.03
CA LEU A 38 4.79 18.22 -0.26
C LEU A 38 6.24 18.43 0.17
N LYS A 39 6.74 19.64 -0.05
CA LYS A 39 8.08 20.02 0.44
C LYS A 39 8.08 20.11 1.95
N VAL A 40 9.11 19.58 2.58
CA VAL A 40 9.31 19.69 4.03
C VAL A 40 10.39 20.74 4.29
N ARG A 41 10.07 21.76 5.10
CA ARG A 41 10.98 22.85 5.45
C ARG A 41 11.03 23.10 6.95
N LEU A 42 12.21 23.44 7.44
CA LEU A 42 12.36 23.97 8.78
C LEU A 42 11.63 25.30 8.92
N ARG A 43 10.88 25.46 9.99
CA ARG A 43 10.15 26.69 10.30
C ARG A 43 11.14 27.82 10.55
N GLY A 44 10.93 28.99 9.93
CA GLY A 44 11.74 30.21 10.09
C GLY A 44 12.05 30.91 8.75
N ARG A 45 12.53 32.17 8.83
CA ARG A 45 12.95 32.91 7.63
C ARG A 45 14.11 32.20 6.94
N GLY A 46 13.94 31.80 5.69
CA GLY A 46 14.95 31.07 4.92
C GLY A 46 15.11 29.60 5.30
N GLY A 47 14.10 28.99 5.96
CA GLY A 47 14.15 27.61 6.43
C GLY A 47 14.62 26.63 5.34
N ARG A 48 15.64 25.80 5.69
CA ARG A 48 16.23 24.81 4.78
C ARG A 48 15.19 23.76 4.41
N ALA A 49 15.09 23.43 3.13
CA ALA A 49 14.34 22.27 2.66
C ALA A 49 15.07 20.99 3.12
N LEU A 50 14.32 20.06 3.70
CA LEU A 50 14.83 18.78 4.19
C LEU A 50 14.54 17.62 3.21
N GLY A 51 13.54 17.80 2.34
CA GLY A 51 13.10 16.79 1.39
C GLY A 51 11.63 16.97 1.03
N GLU A 52 11.02 15.89 0.57
CA GLU A 52 9.61 15.85 0.20
C GLU A 52 8.94 14.64 0.86
N VAL A 53 7.65 14.77 1.17
CA VAL A 53 6.80 13.70 1.67
C VAL A 53 5.54 13.61 0.82
N GLU A 54 4.93 12.44 0.74
CA GLU A 54 3.64 12.32 0.08
C GLU A 54 2.55 13.04 0.87
N GLU A 55 1.64 13.68 0.16
CA GLU A 55 0.52 14.39 0.77
C GLU A 55 -0.36 13.47 1.62
N ALA A 56 -0.53 12.22 1.19
CA ALA A 56 -1.25 11.20 1.94
C ALA A 56 -0.63 10.98 3.34
N PHE A 57 0.70 10.93 3.44
CA PHE A 57 1.39 10.85 4.73
C PHE A 57 1.21 12.13 5.53
N ALA A 58 1.41 13.29 4.92
CA ALA A 58 1.24 14.57 5.59
C ALA A 58 -0.16 14.76 6.17
N ALA A 59 -1.20 14.21 5.51
CA ALA A 59 -2.57 14.24 5.98
C ALA A 59 -2.80 13.42 7.28
N THR A 60 -1.92 12.46 7.58
CA THR A 60 -1.99 11.68 8.84
C THR A 60 -1.31 12.37 10.01
N LEU A 61 -0.59 13.47 9.76
CA LEU A 61 0.15 14.19 10.79
C LEU A 61 -0.74 15.20 11.52
N VAL A 62 -0.62 15.23 12.83
CA VAL A 62 -1.16 16.29 13.68
C VAL A 62 -0.02 17.12 14.26
N PRO A 63 -0.21 18.44 14.50
CA PRO A 63 0.82 19.27 15.11
C PRO A 63 1.36 18.65 16.40
N GLY A 64 2.71 18.58 16.50
CA GLY A 64 3.40 17.90 17.59
C GLY A 64 3.87 16.48 17.27
N ASP A 65 3.36 15.85 16.22
CA ASP A 65 3.87 14.56 15.75
C ASP A 65 5.32 14.70 15.28
N SER A 66 6.13 13.69 15.55
CA SER A 66 7.48 13.59 15.03
C SER A 66 7.56 12.60 13.88
N PHE A 67 8.42 12.90 12.91
CA PHE A 67 8.75 11.98 11.83
C PHE A 67 10.18 12.17 11.35
N LEU A 68 10.69 11.20 10.63
CA LEU A 68 12.05 11.19 10.14
C LEU A 68 12.10 11.64 8.68
N ILE A 69 12.96 12.62 8.37
CA ILE A 69 13.20 13.11 7.01
C ILE A 69 14.62 13.65 6.86
N GLY A 70 15.28 13.35 5.74
CA GLY A 70 16.65 13.80 5.48
C GLY A 70 17.65 13.40 6.58
N GLY A 71 17.49 12.22 7.17
CA GLY A 71 18.31 11.71 8.27
C GLY A 71 18.09 12.40 9.62
N GLN A 72 17.04 13.23 9.76
CA GLN A 72 16.75 13.95 11.00
C GLN A 72 15.32 13.70 11.47
N VAL A 73 15.16 13.47 12.79
CA VAL A 73 13.84 13.47 13.41
C VAL A 73 13.37 14.91 13.56
N VAL A 74 12.22 15.20 13.01
CA VAL A 74 11.62 16.52 13.03
C VAL A 74 10.22 16.46 13.64
N ARG A 75 9.76 17.57 14.21
CA ARG A 75 8.40 17.72 14.71
C ARG A 75 7.55 18.49 13.72
N TYR A 76 6.39 17.93 13.37
CA TYR A 76 5.41 18.57 12.53
C TYR A 76 4.73 19.73 13.25
N GLU A 77 4.75 20.92 12.66
CA GLU A 77 4.12 22.12 13.18
C GLU A 77 2.85 22.49 12.41
N GLY A 78 2.78 22.14 11.14
CA GLY A 78 1.62 22.42 10.30
C GLY A 78 1.91 22.35 8.80
N LEU A 79 0.86 22.50 8.01
CA LEU A 79 0.92 22.61 6.55
C LEU A 79 0.57 24.02 6.14
N ARG A 80 1.48 24.68 5.40
CA ARG A 80 1.28 26.00 4.84
C ARG A 80 1.74 26.04 3.39
N ASP A 81 0.89 26.52 2.51
CA ASP A 81 1.19 26.70 1.06
C ASP A 81 1.86 25.46 0.43
N LEU A 82 1.28 24.27 0.64
CA LEU A 82 1.82 22.97 0.18
C LEU A 82 3.23 22.65 0.73
N THR A 83 3.60 23.27 1.85
CA THR A 83 4.86 23.03 2.55
C THR A 83 4.58 22.53 3.96
N VAL A 84 5.17 21.39 4.29
CA VAL A 84 5.16 20.83 5.64
C VAL A 84 6.20 21.60 6.45
N GLU A 85 5.74 22.39 7.41
CA GLU A 85 6.61 23.11 8.35
C GLU A 85 6.99 22.22 9.51
N VAL A 86 8.27 22.14 9.82
CA VAL A 86 8.81 21.31 10.90
C VAL A 86 9.84 22.03 11.73
N THR A 87 10.05 21.55 12.98
CA THR A 87 11.12 22.01 13.87
C THR A 87 12.08 20.88 14.20
N LYS A 88 13.33 21.21 14.59
CA LYS A 88 14.36 20.23 14.95
C LYS A 88 14.17 19.58 16.32
N GLN A 89 13.14 19.98 17.08
CA GLN A 89 12.89 19.40 18.40
C GLN A 89 12.15 18.08 18.23
N PRO A 90 12.78 16.92 18.53
CA PRO A 90 12.07 15.65 18.48
C PRO A 90 10.98 15.64 19.55
N GLY A 91 9.78 15.27 19.14
CA GLY A 91 8.69 14.96 20.05
C GLY A 91 8.72 13.49 20.47
N LYS A 92 7.54 12.93 20.72
CA LYS A 92 7.32 11.52 21.01
C LYS A 92 7.79 10.62 19.84
N LYS A 93 7.75 9.30 20.02
CA LYS A 93 8.13 8.25 19.05
C LYS A 93 7.84 8.68 17.59
N PRO A 94 8.84 8.76 16.70
CA PRO A 94 8.66 9.31 15.37
C PRO A 94 7.76 8.41 14.51
N LYS A 95 6.79 9.01 13.84
CA LYS A 95 6.06 8.37 12.76
C LYS A 95 6.98 8.23 11.55
N ILE A 96 6.75 7.20 10.81
CA ILE A 96 7.56 6.91 9.65
C ILE A 96 6.77 7.35 8.41
N ALA A 97 7.38 8.19 7.53
CA ALA A 97 6.75 8.65 6.29
C ALA A 97 6.61 7.48 5.30
N THR A 98 5.43 7.14 4.84
CA THR A 98 5.20 6.09 3.85
C THR A 98 5.15 6.68 2.45
N PHE A 99 5.81 6.03 1.50
CA PHE A 99 5.74 6.39 0.09
C PHE A 99 4.92 5.32 -0.65
N SER A 100 3.80 5.74 -1.21
CA SER A 100 2.90 4.86 -1.98
C SER A 100 3.30 4.71 -3.45
N GLY A 101 4.54 5.09 -3.79
CA GLY A 101 5.04 4.98 -5.16
C GLY A 101 4.81 3.58 -5.73
N THR A 102 4.27 3.49 -6.94
CA THR A 102 4.08 2.24 -7.67
C THR A 102 5.43 1.56 -7.85
N LYS A 103 5.64 0.47 -7.12
CA LYS A 103 6.75 -0.44 -7.39
C LYS A 103 6.28 -1.41 -8.47
N PHE A 104 7.09 -1.63 -9.50
CA PHE A 104 6.81 -2.67 -10.49
C PHE A 104 6.72 -4.01 -9.78
N ALA A 105 5.63 -4.74 -10.04
CA ALA A 105 5.45 -6.06 -9.47
C ALA A 105 6.40 -7.07 -10.14
N THR A 106 6.88 -8.03 -9.36
CA THR A 106 7.67 -9.15 -9.86
C THR A 106 6.89 -9.94 -10.91
N SER A 107 7.55 -10.31 -12.01
CA SER A 107 6.93 -11.11 -13.04
C SER A 107 6.63 -12.54 -12.57
N THR A 108 5.63 -13.16 -13.19
CA THR A 108 5.27 -14.56 -12.90
C THR A 108 6.46 -15.50 -13.14
N GLN A 109 7.25 -15.25 -14.21
CA GLN A 109 8.43 -16.07 -14.55
C GLN A 109 9.51 -15.99 -13.46
N LEU A 110 9.78 -14.79 -12.92
CA LEU A 110 10.75 -14.64 -11.83
C LEU A 110 10.25 -15.34 -10.56
N SER A 111 8.99 -15.17 -10.21
CA SER A 111 8.36 -15.85 -9.05
C SER A 111 8.46 -17.36 -9.16
N GLN A 112 8.17 -17.94 -10.34
CA GLN A 112 8.28 -19.37 -10.59
C GLN A 112 9.73 -19.87 -10.49
N ARG A 113 10.71 -19.10 -10.98
CA ARG A 113 12.14 -19.44 -10.85
C ARG A 113 12.59 -19.45 -9.40
N ILE A 114 12.14 -18.50 -8.60
CA ILE A 114 12.48 -18.46 -7.17
C ILE A 114 11.90 -19.70 -6.48
N LEU A 115 10.62 -20.02 -6.72
CA LEU A 115 9.97 -21.20 -6.14
C LEU A 115 10.66 -22.50 -6.56
N ALA A 116 11.08 -22.61 -7.84
CA ALA A 116 11.87 -23.74 -8.32
C ALA A 116 13.25 -23.81 -7.65
N GLY A 117 13.87 -22.66 -7.42
CA GLY A 117 15.15 -22.55 -6.70
C GLY A 117 15.05 -23.10 -5.27
N PHE A 118 13.98 -22.84 -4.54
CA PHE A 118 13.78 -23.39 -3.18
C PHE A 118 13.68 -24.92 -3.14
N GLN A 119 13.36 -25.56 -4.26
CA GLN A 119 13.28 -27.04 -4.33
C GLN A 119 14.65 -27.69 -4.61
N GLN A 120 15.68 -26.90 -4.89
CA GLN A 120 17.02 -27.42 -5.06
C GLN A 120 17.57 -27.96 -3.72
N LYS A 121 18.44 -28.92 -3.81
CA LYS A 121 19.05 -29.54 -2.65
C LYS A 121 20.08 -28.62 -1.99
N ASP A 122 20.72 -27.80 -2.79
CA ASP A 122 21.83 -26.92 -2.43
C ASP A 122 21.81 -25.65 -3.29
N TRP A 123 22.45 -24.56 -2.84
CA TRP A 123 22.52 -23.25 -3.51
C TRP A 123 23.96 -22.73 -3.55
N PRO A 124 24.90 -23.41 -4.27
CA PRO A 124 26.30 -23.05 -4.25
C PRO A 124 26.59 -21.62 -4.79
N GLU A 125 25.75 -21.14 -5.72
CA GLU A 125 25.86 -19.81 -6.34
C GLU A 125 25.39 -18.66 -5.40
N MET A 126 24.70 -18.98 -4.30
CA MET A 126 24.20 -17.97 -3.38
C MET A 126 25.23 -17.58 -2.32
N PRO A 127 25.25 -16.30 -1.88
CA PRO A 127 26.03 -15.89 -0.71
C PRO A 127 25.69 -16.72 0.53
N GLY A 128 26.69 -16.95 1.38
CA GLY A 128 26.55 -17.80 2.58
C GLY A 128 25.36 -17.41 3.45
N TYR A 129 25.23 -16.12 3.76
CA TYR A 129 24.12 -15.60 4.59
C TYR A 129 22.72 -15.91 4.01
N MET A 130 22.57 -15.93 2.68
CA MET A 130 21.30 -16.30 2.05
C MET A 130 21.01 -17.79 2.18
N ARG A 131 22.03 -18.63 2.03
CA ARG A 131 21.91 -20.08 2.23
C ARG A 131 21.49 -20.40 3.66
N ASP A 132 22.16 -19.75 4.63
CA ASP A 132 21.86 -19.91 6.04
C ASP A 132 20.44 -19.46 6.37
N TRP A 133 19.99 -18.35 5.81
CA TRP A 133 18.62 -17.84 5.98
C TRP A 133 17.56 -18.81 5.42
N ILE A 134 17.78 -19.35 4.22
CA ILE A 134 16.91 -20.35 3.63
C ILE A 134 16.91 -21.66 4.43
N ALA A 135 18.11 -22.10 4.87
CA ALA A 135 18.26 -23.29 5.71
C ALA A 135 17.52 -23.14 7.04
N LEU A 136 17.58 -21.95 7.66
CA LEU A 136 16.87 -21.68 8.90
C LEU A 136 15.36 -21.67 8.68
N GLN A 137 14.86 -21.09 7.60
CA GLN A 137 13.44 -21.18 7.25
C GLN A 137 12.98 -22.65 7.14
N ARG A 138 13.75 -23.47 6.44
CA ARG A 138 13.48 -24.92 6.30
C ARG A 138 13.49 -25.64 7.64
N HIS A 139 14.29 -25.19 8.59
CA HIS A 139 14.35 -25.78 9.93
C HIS A 139 13.17 -25.37 10.82
N VAL A 140 12.75 -24.10 10.74
CA VAL A 140 11.69 -23.53 11.58
C VAL A 140 10.30 -23.84 11.01
N SER A 141 10.18 -23.89 9.68
CA SER A 141 8.92 -24.06 8.96
C SER A 141 9.13 -24.85 7.67
N LEU A 142 8.49 -24.41 6.59
CA LEU A 142 8.64 -24.96 5.25
C LEU A 142 9.18 -23.91 4.28
N LEU A 143 9.74 -24.39 3.17
CA LEU A 143 10.02 -23.51 2.02
C LEU A 143 8.81 -23.48 1.10
N PRO A 144 8.43 -22.30 0.59
CA PRO A 144 7.34 -22.15 -0.38
C PRO A 144 7.57 -23.02 -1.63
N ARG A 145 6.48 -23.55 -2.20
CA ARG A 145 6.48 -24.42 -3.36
C ARG A 145 5.55 -23.90 -4.45
N ALA A 146 5.82 -24.27 -5.69
CA ALA A 146 4.98 -23.84 -6.80
C ALA A 146 3.60 -24.54 -6.81
N ASP A 147 3.51 -25.73 -6.28
CA ASP A 147 2.34 -26.60 -6.32
C ASP A 147 1.51 -26.61 -5.02
N ARG A 148 1.93 -25.87 -3.99
CA ARG A 148 1.27 -25.80 -2.68
C ARG A 148 1.36 -24.38 -2.13
N LEU A 149 0.34 -23.96 -1.41
CA LEU A 149 0.31 -22.65 -0.78
C LEU A 149 0.75 -22.79 0.69
N LEU A 150 1.85 -22.16 1.04
CA LEU A 150 2.31 -22.10 2.43
C LEU A 150 1.60 -20.94 3.15
N VAL A 151 1.02 -21.27 4.30
CA VAL A 151 0.47 -20.30 5.26
C VAL A 151 1.15 -20.52 6.60
N GLU A 152 1.61 -19.45 7.20
CA GLU A 152 2.14 -19.46 8.56
C GLU A 152 1.26 -18.59 9.46
N SER A 153 0.98 -19.04 10.67
CA SER A 153 0.34 -18.25 11.71
C SER A 153 1.13 -18.33 13.00
N PHE A 154 1.29 -17.18 13.68
CA PHE A 154 2.04 -17.10 14.93
C PHE A 154 1.63 -15.88 15.76
N PRO A 155 1.81 -15.94 17.10
CA PRO A 155 1.59 -14.81 17.99
C PRO A 155 2.68 -13.74 17.81
N HIS A 156 2.28 -12.47 17.84
CA HIS A 156 3.21 -11.33 17.77
C HIS A 156 2.68 -10.14 18.55
N GLU A 157 3.38 -9.73 19.62
CA GLU A 157 3.06 -8.55 20.45
C GLU A 157 1.59 -8.48 20.91
N GLY A 158 1.05 -9.59 21.41
CA GLY A 158 -0.34 -9.69 21.88
C GLY A 158 -1.40 -9.72 20.75
N ARG A 159 -0.99 -9.99 19.53
CA ARG A 159 -1.80 -10.15 18.33
C ARG A 159 -1.40 -11.42 17.60
N PHE A 160 -2.09 -11.72 16.52
CA PHE A 160 -1.77 -12.86 15.66
C PHE A 160 -1.39 -12.38 14.27
N ALA A 161 -0.33 -12.95 13.73
CA ALA A 161 0.09 -12.73 12.36
C ALA A 161 -0.26 -13.96 11.51
N THR A 162 -0.85 -13.72 10.34
CA THR A 162 -1.08 -14.74 9.30
C THR A 162 -0.31 -14.33 8.06
N VAL A 163 0.58 -15.18 7.57
CA VAL A 163 1.40 -14.93 6.38
C VAL A 163 1.04 -15.93 5.30
N VAL A 164 0.69 -15.45 4.11
CA VAL A 164 0.40 -16.28 2.92
C VAL A 164 1.50 -16.04 1.88
N TYR A 165 2.25 -17.08 1.55
CA TYR A 165 3.36 -17.03 0.60
C TYR A 165 2.87 -17.33 -0.83
N GLY A 166 2.30 -16.31 -1.48
CA GLY A 166 1.62 -16.45 -2.77
C GLY A 166 2.53 -16.35 -4.00
N PHE A 167 3.65 -15.62 -3.93
CA PHE A 167 4.57 -15.39 -5.06
C PHE A 167 3.84 -14.91 -6.33
N ALA A 168 2.82 -14.08 -6.17
CA ALA A 168 1.96 -13.59 -7.25
C ALA A 168 2.26 -12.14 -7.66
N GLY A 169 3.28 -11.53 -7.07
CA GLY A 169 3.60 -10.12 -7.24
C GLY A 169 2.80 -9.20 -6.32
N ARG A 170 3.37 -8.04 -6.02
CA ARG A 170 2.86 -7.11 -5.01
C ARG A 170 1.39 -6.72 -5.23
N ASN A 171 1.00 -6.40 -6.47
CA ASN A 171 -0.36 -5.96 -6.77
C ASN A 171 -1.39 -7.05 -6.46
N ALA A 172 -1.16 -8.27 -6.98
CA ALA A 172 -2.01 -9.42 -6.70
C ALA A 172 -2.08 -9.71 -5.18
N LEU A 173 -0.96 -9.64 -4.47
CA LEU A 173 -0.91 -9.90 -3.03
C LEU A 173 -1.51 -8.76 -2.20
N GLN A 174 -1.50 -7.50 -2.67
CA GLN A 174 -2.28 -6.42 -2.06
C GLN A 174 -3.78 -6.67 -2.21
N THR A 175 -4.21 -7.06 -3.39
CA THR A 175 -5.61 -7.44 -3.64
C THR A 175 -6.01 -8.63 -2.77
N LEU A 176 -5.16 -9.66 -2.68
CA LEU A 176 -5.39 -10.81 -1.80
C LEU A 176 -5.51 -10.36 -0.33
N GLY A 177 -4.63 -9.47 0.13
CA GLY A 177 -4.70 -8.93 1.50
C GLY A 177 -6.02 -8.24 1.81
N LEU A 178 -6.57 -7.47 0.85
CA LEU A 178 -7.90 -6.85 0.99
C LEU A 178 -9.00 -7.91 1.07
N LEU A 179 -8.98 -8.92 0.19
CA LEU A 179 -9.96 -10.00 0.17
C LEU A 179 -9.94 -10.84 1.45
N LEU A 180 -8.73 -11.17 1.92
CA LEU A 180 -8.56 -11.90 3.17
C LEU A 180 -8.99 -11.07 4.37
N SER A 181 -8.69 -9.75 4.39
CA SER A 181 -9.19 -8.86 5.45
C SER A 181 -10.72 -8.88 5.52
N LYS A 182 -11.41 -8.82 4.37
CA LYS A 182 -12.87 -8.93 4.31
C LYS A 182 -13.35 -10.25 4.91
N ARG A 183 -12.78 -11.38 4.49
CA ARG A 183 -13.16 -12.72 5.03
C ARG A 183 -12.87 -12.86 6.51
N MET A 184 -11.74 -12.30 6.98
CA MET A 184 -11.41 -12.30 8.41
C MET A 184 -12.39 -11.46 9.22
N GLU A 185 -12.90 -10.33 8.67
CA GLU A 185 -13.98 -9.56 9.29
C GLU A 185 -15.27 -10.38 9.39
N GLU A 186 -15.66 -11.04 8.30
CA GLU A 186 -16.84 -11.94 8.24
C GLU A 186 -16.72 -13.11 9.22
N ALA A 187 -15.50 -13.66 9.35
CA ALA A 187 -15.17 -14.71 10.32
C ALA A 187 -14.95 -14.20 11.76
N ARG A 188 -15.12 -12.88 12.02
CA ARG A 188 -14.93 -12.22 13.33
C ARG A 188 -13.52 -12.36 13.90
N LEU A 189 -12.50 -12.46 13.04
CA LEU A 189 -11.10 -12.51 13.46
C LEU A 189 -10.50 -11.13 13.76
N ALA A 190 -11.27 -10.05 13.58
CA ALA A 190 -10.89 -8.66 13.85
C ALA A 190 -9.52 -8.28 13.21
N PRO A 191 -9.39 -8.28 11.86
CA PRO A 191 -8.16 -7.88 11.19
C PRO A 191 -7.85 -6.42 11.48
N LEU A 192 -6.59 -6.10 11.76
CA LEU A 192 -6.12 -4.75 12.11
C LEU A 192 -5.41 -4.06 10.95
N SER A 193 -4.61 -4.81 10.21
CA SER A 193 -3.81 -4.30 9.10
C SER A 193 -3.26 -5.45 8.26
N PHE A 194 -2.81 -5.12 7.06
CA PHE A 194 -2.02 -6.04 6.26
C PHE A 194 -0.87 -5.33 5.56
N VAL A 195 0.13 -6.10 5.17
CA VAL A 195 1.25 -5.68 4.33
C VAL A 195 1.49 -6.72 3.25
N ALA A 196 1.76 -6.27 2.02
CA ALA A 196 2.05 -7.14 0.90
C ALA A 196 3.40 -6.78 0.27
N THR A 197 4.16 -7.81 -0.05
CA THR A 197 5.36 -7.76 -0.88
C THR A 197 5.09 -8.44 -2.22
N ASP A 198 6.11 -8.66 -3.02
CA ASP A 198 5.99 -9.45 -4.25
C ASP A 198 5.80 -10.95 -3.99
N TYR A 199 6.14 -11.42 -2.79
CA TYR A 199 6.27 -12.83 -2.44
C TYR A 199 5.24 -13.31 -1.44
N ALA A 200 4.83 -12.44 -0.52
CA ALA A 200 3.91 -12.80 0.55
C ALA A 200 3.02 -11.62 0.96
N VAL A 201 1.88 -11.95 1.54
CA VAL A 201 1.02 -11.02 2.26
C VAL A 201 0.92 -11.47 3.71
N MET A 202 1.03 -10.53 4.64
CA MET A 202 0.86 -10.74 6.06
C MET A 202 -0.30 -9.91 6.56
N LEU A 203 -1.18 -10.52 7.34
CA LEU A 203 -2.30 -9.89 8.02
C LEU A 203 -2.05 -9.95 9.52
N LEU A 204 -2.40 -8.88 10.23
CA LEU A 204 -2.45 -8.85 11.69
C LEU A 204 -3.90 -8.84 12.14
N SER A 205 -4.23 -9.65 13.13
CA SER A 205 -5.56 -9.76 13.71
C SER A 205 -5.51 -9.82 15.24
N ILE A 206 -6.66 -9.54 15.87
CA ILE A 206 -6.81 -9.71 17.34
C ILE A 206 -6.99 -11.19 17.67
N GLU A 207 -7.79 -11.91 16.87
CA GLU A 207 -8.07 -13.33 17.07
C GLU A 207 -7.15 -14.18 16.20
N PRO A 208 -6.79 -15.39 16.65
CA PRO A 208 -5.97 -16.31 15.88
C PRO A 208 -6.70 -16.80 14.62
N LEU A 209 -5.93 -17.15 13.59
CA LEU A 209 -6.47 -17.80 12.41
C LEU A 209 -7.03 -19.19 12.81
N GLY A 210 -8.28 -19.45 12.42
CA GLY A 210 -8.87 -20.79 12.50
C GLY A 210 -8.48 -21.65 11.29
N ASP A 211 -9.43 -21.92 10.41
CA ASP A 211 -9.18 -22.72 9.19
C ASP A 211 -8.61 -21.86 8.05
N ALA A 212 -7.34 -22.09 7.75
CA ALA A 212 -6.67 -21.42 6.62
C ALA A 212 -7.25 -21.87 5.26
N ALA A 213 -7.80 -23.08 5.15
CA ALA A 213 -8.39 -23.57 3.92
C ALA A 213 -9.71 -22.86 3.60
N GLU A 214 -10.53 -22.60 4.61
CA GLU A 214 -11.75 -21.81 4.47
C GLU A 214 -11.42 -20.37 4.06
N LEU A 215 -10.46 -19.73 4.74
CA LEU A 215 -10.04 -18.37 4.45
C LEU A 215 -9.55 -18.21 3.00
N LEU A 216 -8.84 -19.20 2.46
CA LEU A 216 -8.22 -19.17 1.14
C LEU A 216 -9.02 -19.93 0.07
N ALA A 217 -10.24 -20.37 0.36
CA ALA A 217 -11.09 -21.05 -0.60
C ALA A 217 -11.30 -20.17 -1.85
N PRO A 218 -11.09 -20.71 -3.09
CA PRO A 218 -11.34 -19.95 -4.31
C PRO A 218 -12.80 -19.55 -4.49
N ALA A 219 -13.72 -20.41 -4.02
CA ALA A 219 -15.15 -20.16 -4.09
C ALA A 219 -15.53 -18.89 -3.29
N GLY A 220 -16.36 -18.06 -3.89
CA GLY A 220 -16.85 -16.83 -3.24
C GLY A 220 -15.80 -15.74 -3.01
N LEU A 221 -14.59 -15.86 -3.58
CA LEU A 221 -13.55 -14.84 -3.38
C LEU A 221 -13.95 -13.47 -3.94
N ARG A 222 -14.76 -13.45 -5.00
CA ARG A 222 -15.32 -12.22 -5.61
C ARG A 222 -16.66 -11.79 -5.00
N ASP A 223 -17.31 -12.67 -4.24
CA ASP A 223 -18.66 -12.43 -3.77
C ASP A 223 -18.71 -11.26 -2.78
N GLY A 224 -19.65 -10.35 -3.03
CA GLY A 224 -19.81 -9.14 -2.21
C GLY A 224 -18.63 -8.16 -2.23
N LEU A 225 -17.60 -8.42 -3.04
CA LEU A 225 -16.42 -7.55 -3.15
C LEU A 225 -16.81 -6.13 -3.57
N GLU A 226 -17.71 -5.98 -4.53
CA GLU A 226 -18.15 -4.66 -5.01
C GLU A 226 -18.88 -3.88 -3.92
N THR A 227 -19.76 -4.54 -3.18
CA THR A 227 -20.50 -3.92 -2.07
C THR A 227 -19.55 -3.51 -0.94
N TRP A 228 -18.61 -4.38 -0.60
CA TRP A 228 -17.59 -4.08 0.42
C TRP A 228 -16.64 -2.97 -0.01
N LEU A 229 -16.22 -2.97 -1.28
CA LEU A 229 -15.39 -1.91 -1.85
C LEU A 229 -16.12 -0.58 -1.87
N ALA A 230 -17.43 -0.54 -2.15
CA ALA A 230 -18.20 0.70 -2.20
C ALA A 230 -18.12 1.48 -0.88
N GLY A 231 -18.04 0.79 0.26
CA GLY A 231 -17.82 1.40 1.56
C GLY A 231 -16.34 1.70 1.91
N ASN A 232 -15.40 1.27 1.07
CA ASN A 232 -13.98 1.32 1.39
C ASN A 232 -13.30 2.61 0.86
N ALA A 233 -12.27 3.05 1.57
CA ALA A 233 -11.44 4.19 1.18
C ALA A 233 -10.78 4.04 -0.21
N VAL A 234 -10.65 2.82 -0.73
CA VAL A 234 -10.15 2.53 -2.08
C VAL A 234 -11.04 3.15 -3.13
N MET A 235 -12.37 2.98 -3.02
CA MET A 235 -13.33 3.57 -3.97
C MET A 235 -13.29 5.08 -3.96
N LYS A 236 -13.26 5.72 -2.79
CA LYS A 236 -13.13 7.19 -2.68
C LYS A 236 -11.83 7.70 -3.30
N ARG A 237 -10.73 6.93 -3.17
CA ARG A 237 -9.44 7.27 -3.81
C ARG A 237 -9.53 7.17 -5.33
N SER A 238 -10.06 6.07 -5.86
CA SER A 238 -10.24 5.88 -7.31
C SER A 238 -11.18 6.94 -7.89
N PHE A 239 -12.30 7.21 -7.22
CA PHE A 239 -13.23 8.28 -7.62
C PHE A 239 -12.56 9.65 -7.70
N ARG A 240 -11.70 9.98 -6.76
CA ARG A 240 -10.95 11.25 -6.78
C ARG A 240 -10.12 11.38 -8.05
N GLY A 241 -9.42 10.32 -8.45
CA GLY A 241 -8.68 10.25 -9.69
C GLY A 241 -9.58 10.51 -10.89
N CYS A 242 -10.67 9.76 -11.01
CA CYS A 242 -11.64 9.90 -12.09
C CYS A 242 -12.26 11.30 -12.13
N ALA A 243 -12.61 11.87 -10.98
CA ALA A 243 -13.23 13.19 -10.88
C ALA A 243 -12.26 14.33 -11.27
N VAL A 244 -10.95 14.18 -10.97
CA VAL A 244 -9.91 15.13 -11.41
C VAL A 244 -9.72 15.04 -12.93
N ILE A 245 -9.58 13.83 -13.48
CA ILE A 245 -9.40 13.62 -14.94
C ILE A 245 -10.62 14.12 -15.71
N ALA A 246 -11.81 13.87 -15.20
CA ALA A 246 -13.07 14.36 -15.80
C ALA A 246 -13.28 15.88 -15.66
N GLY A 247 -12.38 16.58 -14.96
CA GLY A 247 -12.49 18.02 -14.72
C GLY A 247 -13.66 18.40 -13.79
N LEU A 248 -14.20 17.46 -13.02
CA LEU A 248 -15.19 17.74 -11.99
C LEU A 248 -14.54 18.41 -10.78
N ILE A 249 -13.31 18.04 -10.49
CA ILE A 249 -12.45 18.66 -9.48
C ILE A 249 -11.30 19.35 -10.18
N GLU A 250 -11.35 20.67 -10.26
CA GLU A 250 -10.26 21.47 -10.79
C GLU A 250 -9.19 21.64 -9.72
N ARG A 251 -8.00 21.05 -9.93
CA ARG A 251 -6.86 21.17 -9.01
C ARG A 251 -6.03 22.40 -9.24
N ASN A 252 -5.85 22.76 -10.51
CA ASN A 252 -5.04 23.90 -10.93
C ASN A 252 -5.95 25.06 -11.31
N MET A 253 -5.74 26.20 -10.67
CA MET A 253 -6.39 27.46 -10.98
C MET A 253 -5.34 28.53 -11.29
N PRO A 254 -5.65 29.58 -12.07
CA PRO A 254 -4.71 30.66 -12.29
C PRO A 254 -4.22 31.25 -10.95
N GLY A 255 -2.92 31.15 -10.68
CA GLY A 255 -2.30 31.64 -9.45
C GLY A 255 -2.54 30.80 -8.18
N GLN A 256 -3.30 29.70 -8.24
CA GLN A 256 -3.59 28.84 -7.10
C GLN A 256 -3.64 27.37 -7.49
N ARG A 257 -3.19 26.51 -6.58
CA ARG A 257 -3.38 25.07 -6.65
C ARG A 257 -4.12 24.61 -5.40
N LYS A 258 -5.21 23.86 -5.57
CA LYS A 258 -5.89 23.22 -4.43
C LYS A 258 -4.99 22.19 -3.79
N SER A 259 -4.92 22.19 -2.47
CA SER A 259 -4.25 21.13 -1.72
C SER A 259 -4.99 19.80 -1.93
N GLY A 260 -4.28 18.68 -1.80
CA GLY A 260 -4.91 17.36 -1.87
C GLY A 260 -5.97 17.17 -0.79
N ARG A 261 -5.82 17.76 0.40
CA ARG A 261 -6.85 17.75 1.43
C ARG A 261 -8.15 18.42 0.97
N GLN A 262 -8.05 19.56 0.27
CA GLN A 262 -9.23 20.23 -0.30
C GLN A 262 -9.85 19.42 -1.44
N ALA A 263 -9.01 18.80 -2.29
CA ALA A 263 -9.49 17.90 -3.34
C ALA A 263 -10.14 16.65 -2.75
N THR A 264 -9.58 16.07 -1.67
CA THR A 264 -10.14 14.93 -0.95
C THR A 264 -11.51 15.25 -0.39
N PHE A 265 -11.64 16.34 0.35
CA PHE A 265 -12.92 16.75 0.93
C PHE A 265 -14.00 16.96 -0.14
N SER A 266 -13.65 17.64 -1.23
CA SER A 266 -14.58 17.84 -2.35
C SER A 266 -14.97 16.54 -3.06
N SER A 267 -14.00 15.61 -3.22
CA SER A 267 -14.26 14.31 -3.86
C SER A 267 -15.13 13.41 -3.00
N ASP A 268 -14.92 13.40 -1.70
CA ASP A 268 -15.66 12.53 -0.79
C ASP A 268 -17.12 12.93 -0.72
N ILE A 269 -17.42 14.25 -0.66
CA ILE A 269 -18.80 14.74 -0.73
C ILE A 269 -19.46 14.37 -2.06
N LEU A 270 -18.76 14.55 -3.18
CA LEU A 270 -19.28 14.21 -4.51
C LEU A 270 -19.53 12.71 -4.65
N TYR A 271 -18.58 11.89 -4.16
CA TYR A 271 -18.71 10.44 -4.15
C TYR A 271 -19.95 9.99 -3.37
N ASP A 272 -20.08 10.44 -2.13
CA ASP A 272 -21.20 10.07 -1.25
C ASP A 272 -22.54 10.56 -1.81
N THR A 273 -22.54 11.73 -2.48
CA THR A 273 -23.73 12.28 -3.16
C THR A 273 -24.13 11.42 -4.35
N LEU A 274 -23.19 11.08 -5.23
CA LEU A 274 -23.47 10.23 -6.39
C LEU A 274 -23.85 8.82 -5.98
N LEU A 275 -23.17 8.25 -5.00
CA LEU A 275 -23.50 6.92 -4.48
C LEU A 275 -24.96 6.85 -3.98
N LYS A 276 -25.43 7.93 -3.35
CA LYS A 276 -26.78 8.00 -2.77
C LYS A 276 -27.87 8.30 -3.82
N TYR A 277 -27.61 9.20 -4.76
CA TYR A 277 -28.66 9.77 -5.63
C TYR A 277 -28.56 9.31 -7.07
N ASP A 278 -27.39 8.91 -7.55
CA ASP A 278 -27.16 8.43 -8.92
C ASP A 278 -26.00 7.41 -8.95
N PRO A 279 -26.22 6.20 -8.38
CA PRO A 279 -25.17 5.18 -8.28
C PRO A 279 -24.72 4.67 -9.66
N GLU A 280 -25.54 4.85 -10.70
CA GLU A 280 -25.22 4.46 -12.08
C GLU A 280 -24.61 5.61 -12.91
N HIS A 281 -24.30 6.73 -12.28
CA HIS A 281 -23.59 7.82 -12.95
C HIS A 281 -22.32 7.33 -13.63
N VAL A 282 -22.00 7.85 -14.81
CA VAL A 282 -20.84 7.41 -15.60
C VAL A 282 -19.52 7.44 -14.82
N LEU A 283 -19.32 8.44 -13.97
CA LEU A 283 -18.13 8.51 -13.10
C LEU A 283 -18.12 7.40 -12.05
N MET A 284 -19.25 6.96 -11.55
CA MET A 284 -19.34 5.84 -10.62
C MET A 284 -19.02 4.52 -11.32
N GLN A 285 -19.50 4.34 -12.56
CA GLN A 285 -19.15 3.17 -13.38
C GLN A 285 -17.65 3.13 -13.69
N ILE A 286 -17.07 4.26 -14.15
CA ILE A 286 -15.63 4.38 -14.40
C ILE A 286 -14.84 4.13 -13.10
N THR A 287 -15.31 4.66 -11.97
CA THR A 287 -14.65 4.45 -10.67
C THR A 287 -14.63 2.99 -10.27
N ARG A 288 -15.75 2.26 -10.47
CA ARG A 288 -15.80 0.81 -10.22
C ARG A 288 -14.81 0.06 -11.11
N GLU A 289 -14.76 0.42 -12.39
CA GLU A 289 -13.82 -0.18 -13.34
C GLU A 289 -12.36 0.13 -12.99
N GLU A 290 -12.05 1.39 -12.66
CA GLU A 290 -10.70 1.76 -12.18
C GLU A 290 -10.34 1.10 -10.86
N ALA A 291 -11.30 0.97 -9.94
CA ALA A 291 -11.07 0.24 -8.70
C ALA A 291 -10.86 -1.26 -8.96
N ARG A 292 -11.61 -1.86 -9.89
CA ARG A 292 -11.39 -3.24 -10.34
C ARG A 292 -10.02 -3.41 -10.99
N ARG A 293 -9.59 -2.46 -11.81
CA ARG A 293 -8.23 -2.44 -12.41
C ARG A 293 -7.16 -2.11 -11.38
N GLY A 294 -7.46 -1.31 -10.38
CA GLY A 294 -6.58 -1.00 -9.25
C GLY A 294 -6.47 -2.14 -8.25
N LEU A 295 -7.46 -3.04 -8.20
CA LEU A 295 -7.39 -4.40 -7.65
C LEU A 295 -6.76 -5.33 -8.71
N VAL A 296 -5.66 -4.88 -9.26
CA VAL A 296 -5.00 -5.42 -10.43
C VAL A 296 -4.41 -6.77 -10.08
N ASP A 297 -4.38 -7.64 -11.08
CA ASP A 297 -3.84 -8.99 -11.03
C ASP A 297 -4.73 -10.00 -10.30
N PHE A 298 -6.07 -9.81 -10.32
CA PHE A 298 -6.98 -10.83 -9.81
C PHE A 298 -6.80 -12.17 -10.53
N ASP A 299 -6.53 -12.13 -11.82
CA ASP A 299 -6.23 -13.31 -12.63
C ASP A 299 -5.01 -14.06 -12.08
N ARG A 300 -3.98 -13.35 -11.62
CA ARG A 300 -2.81 -13.98 -10.98
C ARG A 300 -3.13 -14.60 -9.63
N ILE A 301 -4.11 -14.07 -8.90
CA ILE A 301 -4.61 -14.69 -7.65
C ILE A 301 -5.33 -16.00 -8.00
N GLU A 302 -6.23 -15.97 -8.98
CA GLU A 302 -6.96 -17.15 -9.42
C GLU A 302 -6.01 -18.22 -9.96
N GLU A 303 -5.03 -17.84 -10.80
CA GLU A 303 -3.98 -18.76 -11.27
C GLU A 303 -3.17 -19.37 -10.12
N MET A 304 -2.81 -18.55 -9.11
CA MET A 304 -2.10 -19.02 -7.92
C MET A 304 -2.92 -20.04 -7.15
N LEU A 305 -4.18 -19.71 -6.86
CA LEU A 305 -5.09 -20.62 -6.11
C LEU A 305 -5.39 -21.90 -6.90
N ALA A 306 -5.64 -21.78 -8.21
CA ALA A 306 -5.87 -22.93 -9.09
C ALA A 306 -4.62 -23.82 -9.18
N ARG A 307 -3.43 -23.24 -9.30
CA ARG A 307 -2.16 -23.98 -9.33
C ARG A 307 -1.94 -24.77 -8.05
N CYS A 308 -2.28 -24.21 -6.92
CA CYS A 308 -2.18 -24.90 -5.63
C CYS A 308 -3.31 -25.92 -5.42
N ALA A 309 -4.44 -25.79 -6.13
CA ALA A 309 -5.55 -26.74 -6.17
C ALA A 309 -5.96 -27.27 -4.79
N GLY A 310 -6.14 -26.40 -3.80
CA GLY A 310 -6.48 -26.74 -2.42
C GLY A 310 -5.36 -27.43 -1.63
N ARG A 311 -4.17 -27.58 -2.20
CA ARG A 311 -2.99 -28.09 -1.48
C ARG A 311 -2.38 -26.96 -0.66
N LEU A 312 -2.76 -26.90 0.60
CA LEU A 312 -2.37 -25.90 1.56
C LEU A 312 -1.50 -26.55 2.64
N ASP A 313 -0.39 -25.92 2.94
CA ASP A 313 0.46 -26.23 4.08
C ASP A 313 0.29 -25.12 5.12
N HIS A 314 -0.54 -25.35 6.15
CA HIS A 314 -0.67 -24.44 7.27
C HIS A 314 0.30 -24.84 8.39
N LYS A 315 1.15 -23.89 8.81
CA LYS A 315 2.09 -24.02 9.91
C LYS A 315 1.74 -23.03 11.00
N GLU A 316 1.31 -23.57 12.13
CA GLU A 316 1.20 -22.81 13.37
C GLU A 316 2.57 -22.81 14.04
N LEU A 317 3.11 -21.62 14.26
CA LEU A 317 4.43 -21.42 14.83
C LEU A 317 4.32 -20.68 16.17
N ASP A 318 5.23 -20.97 17.09
CA ASP A 318 5.29 -20.27 18.38
C ASP A 318 5.82 -18.85 18.27
N ARG A 319 6.48 -18.52 17.15
CA ARG A 319 7.14 -17.25 16.90
C ARG A 319 7.32 -16.99 15.41
N LEU A 320 7.70 -15.75 15.12
CA LEU A 320 8.06 -15.25 13.79
C LEU A 320 9.05 -16.17 13.05
N SER A 321 8.71 -16.53 11.81
CA SER A 321 9.61 -17.28 10.92
C SER A 321 10.63 -16.36 10.23
N PRO A 322 11.76 -16.91 9.77
CA PRO A 322 12.76 -16.14 9.03
C PRO A 322 12.22 -15.44 7.78
N PHE A 323 11.32 -16.08 7.03
CA PHE A 323 10.74 -15.50 5.81
C PHE A 323 9.64 -14.49 6.10
N ALA A 324 9.00 -14.54 7.27
CA ALA A 324 8.03 -13.55 7.69
C ALA A 324 8.70 -12.25 8.22
N ALA A 325 9.95 -12.33 8.71
CA ALA A 325 10.64 -11.18 9.29
C ALA A 325 10.72 -9.94 8.38
N PRO A 326 11.02 -10.05 7.06
CA PRO A 326 11.02 -8.90 6.16
C PRO A 326 9.69 -8.19 6.04
N LEU A 327 8.55 -8.88 6.22
CA LEU A 327 7.21 -8.28 6.14
C LEU A 327 6.98 -7.30 7.30
N PHE A 328 7.47 -7.60 8.50
CA PHE A 328 7.43 -6.66 9.63
C PHE A 328 8.31 -5.44 9.38
N LEU A 329 9.44 -5.61 8.71
CA LEU A 329 10.26 -4.47 8.29
C LEU A 329 9.55 -3.60 7.25
N GLU A 330 8.75 -4.18 6.37
CA GLU A 330 7.91 -3.42 5.42
C GLU A 330 6.76 -2.67 6.12
N MET A 331 6.21 -3.19 7.21
CA MET A 331 5.20 -2.47 8.02
C MET A 331 5.77 -1.19 8.66
N GLY A 332 7.07 -1.19 9.00
CA GLY A 332 7.79 -0.05 9.58
C GLY A 332 8.53 0.80 8.56
N ARG A 333 8.58 0.41 7.30
CA ARG A 333 9.44 1.05 6.31
C ARG A 333 8.86 2.29 5.72
N VAL A 334 9.76 3.23 5.87
CA VAL A 334 9.91 4.35 4.96
C VAL A 334 11.37 4.43 4.60
N PRO A 335 11.71 4.62 3.33
CA PRO A 335 13.09 4.80 2.94
C PRO A 335 13.60 6.10 3.54
N VAL A 336 14.48 5.96 4.52
CA VAL A 336 15.28 7.06 5.06
C VAL A 336 16.73 6.74 4.69
N GLN A 337 17.41 7.68 4.08
CA GLN A 337 18.84 7.60 3.84
C GLN A 337 19.56 8.32 5.00
N GLY A 338 20.45 7.62 5.73
CA GLY A 338 21.29 8.21 6.78
C GLY A 338 21.63 7.25 7.94
N GLU A 339 22.70 7.54 8.69
CA GLU A 339 23.19 6.71 9.81
C GLU A 339 22.16 6.39 10.90
N ALA A 340 21.24 7.31 11.18
CA ALA A 340 20.18 7.08 12.16
C ALA A 340 19.18 6.00 11.71
N GLN A 341 18.98 5.85 10.41
CA GLN A 341 18.17 4.79 9.82
C GLN A 341 18.84 3.43 9.92
N GLU A 342 20.12 3.37 9.61
CA GLU A 342 20.88 2.13 9.72
C GLU A 342 20.83 1.61 11.15
N ARG A 343 20.93 2.49 12.16
CA ARG A 343 20.79 2.13 13.57
C ARG A 343 19.38 1.67 13.94
N LEU A 344 18.32 2.36 13.49
CA LEU A 344 16.92 1.95 13.74
C LEU A 344 16.59 0.64 13.04
N LEU A 345 17.00 0.50 11.77
CA LEU A 345 16.84 -0.75 11.03
C LEU A 345 17.67 -1.88 11.65
N ALA A 346 18.88 -1.59 12.11
CA ALA A 346 19.71 -2.57 12.81
C ALA A 346 19.08 -3.02 14.14
N GLN A 347 18.50 -2.09 14.92
CA GLN A 347 17.80 -2.42 16.16
C GLN A 347 16.52 -3.22 15.91
N GLU A 348 15.69 -2.81 14.98
CA GLU A 348 14.46 -3.57 14.61
C GLU A 348 14.80 -4.90 13.95
N THR A 349 15.84 -4.94 13.10
CA THR A 349 16.34 -6.18 12.51
C THR A 349 16.90 -7.11 13.59
N ALA A 350 17.70 -6.61 14.53
CA ALA A 350 18.22 -7.40 15.64
C ALA A 350 17.09 -7.97 16.50
N ARG A 351 16.08 -7.17 16.81
CA ARG A 351 14.89 -7.60 17.56
C ARG A 351 14.09 -8.67 16.82
N LEU A 352 13.89 -8.49 15.51
CA LEU A 352 13.19 -9.48 14.67
C LEU A 352 14.03 -10.75 14.48
N MET A 353 15.35 -10.63 14.36
CA MET A 353 16.28 -11.76 14.30
C MET A 353 16.25 -12.56 15.62
N GLU A 354 16.20 -11.87 16.75
CA GLU A 354 16.03 -12.48 18.06
C GLU A 354 14.69 -13.21 18.16
N ALA A 355 13.60 -12.54 17.80
CA ALA A 355 12.26 -13.11 17.82
C ALA A 355 12.09 -14.31 16.87
N SER A 356 12.78 -14.30 15.71
CA SER A 356 12.75 -15.39 14.72
C SER A 356 13.78 -16.50 14.98
N GLY A 357 14.65 -16.34 15.99
CA GLY A 357 15.75 -17.28 16.26
C GLY A 357 16.94 -17.15 15.31
N LEU A 358 17.00 -16.08 14.53
CA LEU A 358 18.09 -15.79 13.57
C LEU A 358 19.39 -15.31 14.22
N ASN A 359 19.43 -15.13 15.54
CA ASN A 359 20.64 -14.65 16.28
C ASN A 359 21.87 -15.53 16.13
N LYS A 360 21.71 -16.73 15.58
CA LYS A 360 22.83 -17.67 15.37
C LYS A 360 23.47 -17.54 13.99
N ILE A 361 22.90 -16.71 13.11
CA ILE A 361 23.47 -16.45 11.78
C ILE A 361 24.36 -15.22 11.87
N VAL A 362 25.67 -15.41 11.80
CA VAL A 362 26.63 -14.31 11.70
C VAL A 362 26.49 -13.67 10.32
N ILE A 363 25.78 -12.57 10.24
CA ILE A 363 25.76 -11.75 9.02
C ILE A 363 27.10 -11.04 8.94
N ALA A 364 27.98 -11.46 8.05
CA ALA A 364 29.18 -10.71 7.74
C ALA A 364 28.80 -9.33 7.20
N PRO A 365 29.43 -8.24 7.64
CA PRO A 365 29.16 -6.91 7.10
C PRO A 365 29.45 -6.91 5.60
N VAL A 366 28.51 -6.39 4.83
CA VAL A 366 28.72 -6.11 3.40
C VAL A 366 29.75 -4.99 3.31
N GLN A 367 30.93 -5.31 2.77
CA GLN A 367 31.95 -4.33 2.40
C GLN A 367 31.50 -3.53 1.17
#